data_d5fe5e740a06f9833d8e8cc7ab9d97f8
#
_entry.id   d5fe5e740a06f9833d8e8cc7ab9d97f8
#
_cell.length_a   1.000
_cell.length_b   1.000
_cell.length_c   1.000
_cell.angle_alpha   90.00
_cell.angle_beta   90.00
_cell.angle_gamma   90.00
#
_symmetry.space_group_name_H-M   'P 1'
#
loop_
_entity.id
_entity.type
_entity.pdbx_description
1 polymer ?
#
loop_
_entity_poly.entity_id
_entity_poly.type
_entity_poly.pdbx_seq_one_letter_code
_entity_poly.pdbx_strand_id
1 'polypeptide(L)'
;MKTKTVTSTSEHNLTPTMEDYLEAIYTLSQEKRVVRVKDIANKLGVKMPTVTSMLKTLCDKGMIEHEKYEYLELTRKGSDIGRQIDHRHQLLKSFLIDILQINHDQADEDACKMEHAVSPTTLERIVEFMEFIENCPRSGRDWLDLFNEYRRHEMPREKCLERMKDFADKYSAMIKSMERER
;
A
#
# COMPACT_ATOMS: atom_id res chain seq x y z
N MET A 1 19.05 -6.54 3.27
CA MET A 1 17.88 -7.45 3.44
C MET A 1 17.36 -7.79 2.05
N LYS A 2 17.11 -9.08 1.75
CA LYS A 2 16.67 -9.50 0.42
C LYS A 2 15.21 -9.11 0.24
N THR A 3 14.93 -8.20 -0.69
CA THR A 3 13.60 -7.84 -1.17
C THR A 3 12.88 -9.10 -1.65
N LYS A 4 11.77 -9.45 -1.00
CA LYS A 4 10.88 -10.52 -1.50
C LYS A 4 10.24 -10.01 -2.79
N THR A 5 10.52 -10.70 -3.87
CA THR A 5 9.97 -10.46 -5.21
C THR A 5 8.44 -10.38 -5.15
N VAL A 6 7.89 -9.25 -5.57
CA VAL A 6 6.45 -9.07 -5.75
C VAL A 6 6.06 -9.83 -7.01
N THR A 7 5.48 -11.02 -6.83
CA THR A 7 5.05 -11.88 -7.93
C THR A 7 3.87 -11.26 -8.68
N SER A 8 3.94 -11.28 -9.99
CA SER A 8 2.94 -10.76 -10.93
C SER A 8 1.57 -11.43 -10.76
N THR A 9 0.52 -10.63 -10.52
CA THR A 9 -0.88 -11.08 -10.39
C THR A 9 -1.59 -11.35 -11.72
N SER A 10 -0.93 -11.15 -12.86
CA SER A 10 -1.53 -11.35 -14.19
C SER A 10 -1.86 -12.82 -14.54
N GLU A 11 -1.45 -13.79 -13.73
CA GLU A 11 -1.66 -15.22 -14.03
C GLU A 11 -3.03 -15.78 -13.58
N HIS A 12 -3.81 -15.04 -12.79
CA HIS A 12 -5.00 -15.61 -12.14
C HIS A 12 -6.34 -15.31 -12.82
N ASN A 13 -6.35 -14.51 -13.88
CA ASN A 13 -7.56 -14.16 -14.66
C ASN A 13 -8.72 -13.64 -13.79
N LEU A 14 -8.38 -12.79 -12.79
CA LEU A 14 -9.31 -12.10 -11.92
C LEU A 14 -9.59 -10.71 -12.49
N THR A 15 -10.83 -10.24 -12.30
CA THR A 15 -11.16 -8.83 -12.57
C THR A 15 -10.88 -7.99 -11.32
N PRO A 16 -10.67 -6.66 -11.45
CA PRO A 16 -10.51 -5.78 -10.29
C PRO A 16 -11.58 -6.01 -9.21
N THR A 17 -12.85 -6.10 -9.62
CA THR A 17 -13.95 -6.37 -8.68
C THR A 17 -13.79 -7.71 -7.93
N MET A 18 -13.27 -8.76 -8.58
CA MET A 18 -12.97 -10.02 -7.88
C MET A 18 -11.82 -9.88 -6.89
N GLU A 19 -10.85 -9.06 -7.23
CA GLU A 19 -9.73 -8.73 -6.35
C GLU A 19 -10.22 -7.99 -5.11
N ASP A 20 -11.08 -6.96 -5.26
CA ASP A 20 -11.72 -6.25 -4.14
C ASP A 20 -12.42 -7.20 -3.17
N TYR A 21 -13.18 -8.16 -3.71
CA TYR A 21 -13.88 -9.15 -2.88
C TYR A 21 -12.91 -10.10 -2.16
N LEU A 22 -11.85 -10.56 -2.83
CA LEU A 22 -10.84 -11.41 -2.19
C LEU A 22 -10.08 -10.67 -1.09
N GLU A 23 -9.72 -9.43 -1.32
CA GLU A 23 -9.09 -8.57 -0.32
C GLU A 23 -10.02 -8.37 0.89
N ALA A 24 -11.28 -8.01 0.65
CA ALA A 24 -12.26 -7.83 1.71
C ALA A 24 -12.45 -9.11 2.56
N ILE A 25 -12.53 -10.29 1.91
CA ILE A 25 -12.65 -11.57 2.60
C ILE A 25 -11.37 -11.86 3.39
N TYR A 26 -10.19 -11.64 2.79
CA TYR A 26 -8.90 -11.86 3.44
C TYR A 26 -8.78 -10.97 4.69
N THR A 27 -8.97 -9.67 4.58
CA THR A 27 -8.90 -8.73 5.71
C THR A 27 -9.88 -9.12 6.82
N LEU A 28 -11.15 -9.41 6.47
CA LEU A 28 -12.15 -9.86 7.44
C LEU A 28 -11.77 -11.18 8.13
N SER A 29 -11.09 -12.08 7.43
CA SER A 29 -10.61 -13.34 8.00
C SER A 29 -9.48 -13.17 9.02
N GLN A 30 -8.72 -12.07 8.94
CA GLN A 30 -7.71 -11.71 9.94
C GLN A 30 -8.34 -11.12 11.21
N GLU A 31 -9.48 -10.44 11.06
CA GLU A 31 -10.17 -9.77 12.17
C GLU A 31 -11.18 -10.65 12.88
N LYS A 32 -11.80 -11.58 12.15
CA LYS A 32 -12.94 -12.40 12.61
C LYS A 32 -12.67 -13.88 12.43
N ARG A 33 -13.05 -14.66 13.44
CA ARG A 33 -12.99 -16.12 13.37
C ARG A 33 -13.86 -16.71 12.24
N VAL A 34 -14.95 -16.02 11.89
CA VAL A 34 -15.91 -16.44 10.86
C VAL A 34 -16.32 -15.22 10.03
N VAL A 35 -16.16 -15.31 8.72
CA VAL A 35 -16.60 -14.29 7.77
C VAL A 35 -17.98 -14.65 7.22
N ARG A 36 -18.89 -13.70 7.24
CA ARG A 36 -20.27 -13.88 6.74
C ARG A 36 -20.55 -12.96 5.55
N VAL A 37 -21.51 -13.35 4.71
CA VAL A 37 -21.98 -12.53 3.56
C VAL A 37 -22.30 -11.09 3.98
N LYS A 38 -22.94 -10.91 5.15
CA LYS A 38 -23.27 -9.57 5.68
C LYS A 38 -22.02 -8.72 5.99
N ASP A 39 -20.97 -9.35 6.48
CA ASP A 39 -19.71 -8.64 6.80
C ASP A 39 -19.08 -8.08 5.52
N ILE A 40 -19.02 -8.90 4.48
CA ILE A 40 -18.52 -8.51 3.16
C ILE A 40 -19.38 -7.41 2.55
N ALA A 41 -20.71 -7.56 2.60
CA ALA A 41 -21.65 -6.55 2.10
C ALA A 41 -21.43 -5.19 2.77
N ASN A 42 -21.26 -5.19 4.09
CA ASN A 42 -21.00 -3.97 4.86
C ASN A 42 -19.64 -3.36 4.52
N LYS A 43 -18.57 -4.19 4.43
CA LYS A 43 -17.21 -3.72 4.13
C LYS A 43 -17.11 -3.08 2.74
N LEU A 44 -17.77 -3.69 1.74
CA LEU A 44 -17.74 -3.21 0.35
C LEU A 44 -18.86 -2.21 0.01
N GLY A 45 -19.79 -1.91 0.93
CA GLY A 45 -20.91 -1.01 0.67
C GLY A 45 -21.90 -1.53 -0.38
N VAL A 46 -22.00 -2.84 -0.57
CA VAL A 46 -22.85 -3.48 -1.60
C VAL A 46 -24.00 -4.27 -1.00
N LYS A 47 -24.99 -4.64 -1.81
CA LYS A 47 -26.13 -5.45 -1.36
C LYS A 47 -25.75 -6.93 -1.25
N MET A 48 -26.29 -7.64 -0.27
CA MET A 48 -26.05 -9.07 -0.05
C MET A 48 -26.25 -9.97 -1.28
N PRO A 49 -27.30 -9.79 -2.12
CA PRO A 49 -27.44 -10.56 -3.35
C PRO A 49 -26.24 -10.42 -4.31
N THR A 50 -25.65 -9.22 -4.39
CA THR A 50 -24.46 -8.96 -5.21
C THR A 50 -23.25 -9.74 -4.66
N VAL A 51 -23.09 -9.74 -3.34
CA VAL A 51 -22.06 -10.55 -2.67
C VAL A 51 -22.23 -12.03 -2.99
N THR A 52 -23.46 -12.58 -2.80
CA THR A 52 -23.73 -14.00 -3.05
C THR A 52 -23.41 -14.41 -4.49
N SER A 53 -23.73 -13.55 -5.47
CA SER A 53 -23.38 -13.80 -6.87
C SER A 53 -21.87 -13.85 -7.09
N MET A 54 -21.13 -12.91 -6.51
CA MET A 54 -19.66 -12.88 -6.64
C MET A 54 -19.00 -14.06 -5.92
N LEU A 55 -19.49 -14.42 -4.73
CA LEU A 55 -18.97 -15.59 -4.01
C LEU A 55 -19.10 -16.87 -4.83
N LYS A 56 -20.21 -17.06 -5.56
CA LYS A 56 -20.35 -18.19 -6.48
C LYS A 56 -19.24 -18.19 -7.54
N THR A 57 -18.96 -17.03 -8.13
CA THR A 57 -17.88 -16.89 -9.14
C THR A 57 -16.51 -17.19 -8.55
N LEU A 58 -16.25 -16.74 -7.32
CA LEU A 58 -14.98 -17.02 -6.63
C LEU A 58 -14.85 -18.50 -6.23
N CYS A 59 -15.95 -19.15 -5.85
CA CYS A 59 -16.01 -20.60 -5.65
C CYS A 59 -15.67 -21.36 -6.94
N ASP A 60 -16.32 -21.00 -8.06
CA ASP A 60 -16.09 -21.63 -9.36
C ASP A 60 -14.61 -21.49 -9.82
N LYS A 61 -13.94 -20.43 -9.37
CA LYS A 61 -12.50 -20.21 -9.61
C LYS A 61 -11.58 -20.89 -8.57
N GLY A 62 -12.14 -21.55 -7.56
CA GLY A 62 -11.40 -22.23 -6.51
C GLY A 62 -10.66 -21.27 -5.55
N MET A 63 -11.16 -20.05 -5.38
CA MET A 63 -10.57 -19.06 -4.46
C MET A 63 -11.13 -19.17 -3.06
N ILE A 64 -12.38 -19.60 -2.93
CA ILE A 64 -13.08 -19.77 -1.66
C ILE A 64 -13.78 -21.11 -1.63
N GLU A 65 -14.00 -21.62 -0.44
CA GLU A 65 -14.91 -22.71 -0.14
C GLU A 65 -16.13 -22.14 0.59
N HIS A 66 -17.33 -22.51 0.12
CA HIS A 66 -18.58 -22.04 0.69
C HIS A 66 -19.43 -23.26 1.06
N GLU A 67 -19.48 -23.57 2.35
CA GLU A 67 -20.34 -24.62 2.86
C GLU A 67 -21.79 -24.14 3.05
N LYS A 68 -22.76 -25.09 3.02
CA LYS A 68 -24.21 -24.84 3.05
C LYS A 68 -24.75 -24.01 4.24
N TYR A 69 -23.89 -23.66 5.23
CA TYR A 69 -24.30 -22.99 6.48
C TYR A 69 -23.63 -21.63 6.71
N GLU A 70 -23.43 -20.83 5.67
CA GLU A 70 -23.00 -19.43 5.76
C GLU A 70 -21.51 -19.20 6.14
N TYR A 71 -20.69 -20.23 6.31
CA TYR A 71 -19.27 -20.07 6.58
C TYR A 71 -18.49 -19.98 5.26
N LEU A 72 -17.64 -18.98 5.21
CA LEU A 72 -16.83 -18.67 4.06
C LEU A 72 -15.39 -18.84 4.45
N GLU A 73 -14.69 -19.74 3.78
CA GLU A 73 -13.27 -19.96 3.99
C GLU A 73 -12.50 -19.71 2.69
N LEU A 74 -11.35 -19.04 2.81
CA LEU A 74 -10.42 -18.90 1.70
C LEU A 74 -9.69 -20.21 1.47
N THR A 75 -9.62 -20.65 0.22
CA THR A 75 -8.66 -21.70 -0.14
C THR A 75 -7.23 -21.19 0.04
N ARG A 76 -6.24 -22.07 0.05
CA ARG A 76 -4.83 -21.66 0.09
C ARG A 76 -4.51 -20.67 -1.05
N LYS A 77 -5.02 -20.94 -2.26
CA LYS A 77 -4.87 -20.07 -3.43
C LYS A 77 -5.53 -18.71 -3.20
N GLY A 78 -6.78 -18.68 -2.72
CA GLY A 78 -7.49 -17.43 -2.41
C GLY A 78 -6.81 -16.61 -1.33
N SER A 79 -6.33 -17.28 -0.27
CA SER A 79 -5.57 -16.63 0.81
C SER A 79 -4.25 -16.03 0.33
N ASP A 80 -3.50 -16.73 -0.51
CA ASP A 80 -2.24 -16.23 -1.05
C ASP A 80 -2.45 -15.00 -1.94
N ILE A 81 -3.50 -15.02 -2.78
CA ILE A 81 -3.86 -13.89 -3.64
C ILE A 81 -4.40 -12.71 -2.81
N GLY A 82 -5.35 -12.95 -1.89
CA GLY A 82 -5.90 -11.92 -1.03
C GLY A 82 -4.81 -11.20 -0.22
N ARG A 83 -3.85 -11.97 0.30
CA ARG A 83 -2.69 -11.40 1.01
C ARG A 83 -1.80 -10.53 0.10
N GLN A 84 -1.61 -10.91 -1.16
CA GLN A 84 -0.82 -10.12 -2.11
C GLN A 84 -1.52 -8.80 -2.47
N ILE A 85 -2.84 -8.83 -2.61
CA ILE A 85 -3.64 -7.63 -2.89
C ILE A 85 -3.59 -6.68 -1.69
N ASP A 86 -3.91 -7.17 -0.49
CA ASP A 86 -3.81 -6.41 0.75
C ASP A 86 -2.42 -5.79 0.95
N HIS A 87 -1.36 -6.57 0.71
CA HIS A 87 0.02 -6.05 0.79
C HIS A 87 0.28 -4.91 -0.20
N ARG A 88 -0.20 -4.99 -1.44
CA ARG A 88 -0.09 -3.91 -2.44
C ARG A 88 -0.87 -2.67 -1.99
N HIS A 89 -2.09 -2.87 -1.50
CA HIS A 89 -2.91 -1.80 -0.95
C HIS A 89 -2.17 -1.06 0.16
N GLN A 90 -1.66 -1.77 1.16
CA GLN A 90 -0.94 -1.16 2.29
C GLN A 90 0.33 -0.41 1.85
N LEU A 91 1.09 -0.94 0.89
CA LEU A 91 2.26 -0.27 0.33
C LEU A 91 1.90 1.05 -0.36
N LEU A 92 0.88 1.03 -1.22
CA LEU A 92 0.41 2.24 -1.91
C LEU A 92 -0.16 3.25 -0.92
N LYS A 93 -0.94 2.81 0.04
CA LYS A 93 -1.49 3.65 1.10
C LYS A 93 -0.40 4.32 1.92
N SER A 94 0.63 3.56 2.36
CA SER A 94 1.78 4.13 3.06
C SER A 94 2.53 5.15 2.21
N PHE A 95 2.76 4.87 0.92
CA PHE A 95 3.37 5.83 0.01
C PHE A 95 2.57 7.14 -0.07
N LEU A 96 1.25 7.06 -0.19
CA LEU A 96 0.37 8.22 -0.27
C LEU A 96 0.36 9.03 1.03
N ILE A 97 0.37 8.35 2.18
CA ILE A 97 0.36 9.00 3.50
C ILE A 97 1.74 9.55 3.85
N ASP A 98 2.77 8.70 3.82
CA ASP A 98 4.08 9.00 4.42
C ASP A 98 4.92 9.91 3.51
N ILE A 99 4.83 9.72 2.18
CA ILE A 99 5.60 10.50 1.21
C ILE A 99 4.79 11.67 0.64
N LEU A 100 3.56 11.43 0.17
CA LEU A 100 2.76 12.47 -0.46
C LEU A 100 1.91 13.28 0.53
N GLN A 101 1.86 12.86 1.80
CA GLN A 101 1.12 13.55 2.87
C GLN A 101 -0.37 13.73 2.53
N ILE A 102 -0.96 12.71 1.91
CA ILE A 102 -2.40 12.64 1.66
C ILE A 102 -3.10 12.19 2.95
N ASN A 103 -4.28 12.70 3.24
CA ASN A 103 -5.04 12.26 4.41
C ASN A 103 -5.44 10.79 4.28
N HIS A 104 -5.67 10.14 5.42
CA HIS A 104 -5.89 8.70 5.50
C HIS A 104 -7.07 8.19 4.67
N ASP A 105 -8.20 8.89 4.69
CA ASP A 105 -9.42 8.46 3.99
C ASP A 105 -9.22 8.51 2.47
N GLN A 106 -8.65 9.62 1.97
CA GLN A 106 -8.34 9.76 0.54
C GLN A 106 -7.25 8.79 0.09
N ALA A 107 -6.22 8.57 0.92
CA ALA A 107 -5.15 7.62 0.62
C ALA A 107 -5.66 6.17 0.52
N ASP A 108 -6.61 5.79 1.36
CA ASP A 108 -7.26 4.48 1.33
C ASP A 108 -8.06 4.28 0.02
N GLU A 109 -8.89 5.26 -0.33
CA GLU A 109 -9.66 5.23 -1.59
C GLU A 109 -8.76 5.19 -2.83
N ASP A 110 -7.69 5.96 -2.85
CA ASP A 110 -6.79 6.04 -4.00
C ASP A 110 -5.91 4.79 -4.10
N ALA A 111 -5.42 4.25 -2.98
CA ALA A 111 -4.70 2.98 -2.94
C ALA A 111 -5.53 1.84 -3.53
N CYS A 112 -6.80 1.74 -3.15
CA CYS A 112 -7.74 0.74 -3.69
C CYS A 112 -7.88 0.83 -5.22
N LYS A 113 -7.95 2.05 -5.79
CA LYS A 113 -8.01 2.24 -7.25
C LYS A 113 -6.68 1.92 -7.93
N MET A 114 -5.56 2.24 -7.28
CA MET A 114 -4.22 2.09 -7.84
C MET A 114 -3.73 0.65 -7.86
N GLU A 115 -4.05 -0.16 -6.85
CA GLU A 115 -3.51 -1.52 -6.67
C GLU A 115 -3.82 -2.47 -7.83
N HIS A 116 -4.91 -2.23 -8.55
CA HIS A 116 -5.30 -3.02 -9.72
C HIS A 116 -4.66 -2.52 -11.03
N ALA A 117 -4.17 -1.28 -11.06
CA ALA A 117 -3.64 -0.63 -12.25
C ALA A 117 -2.11 -0.52 -12.27
N VAL A 118 -1.48 -0.54 -11.08
CA VAL A 118 -0.03 -0.39 -10.96
C VAL A 118 0.68 -1.71 -11.27
N SER A 119 1.65 -1.66 -12.19
CA SER A 119 2.46 -2.83 -12.52
C SER A 119 3.38 -3.24 -11.36
N PRO A 120 3.77 -4.53 -11.27
CA PRO A 120 4.73 -4.98 -10.25
C PRO A 120 6.03 -4.17 -10.25
N THR A 121 6.55 -3.85 -11.43
CA THR A 121 7.77 -3.04 -11.57
C THR A 121 7.60 -1.64 -11.01
N THR A 122 6.44 -1.01 -11.25
CA THR A 122 6.15 0.32 -10.69
C THR A 122 6.06 0.25 -9.16
N LEU A 123 5.42 -0.79 -8.64
CA LEU A 123 5.32 -1.00 -7.19
C LEU A 123 6.68 -1.20 -6.54
N GLU A 124 7.57 -2.01 -7.15
CA GLU A 124 8.96 -2.19 -6.70
C GLU A 124 9.71 -0.85 -6.67
N ARG A 125 9.55 0.01 -7.68
CA ARG A 125 10.17 1.34 -7.70
C ARG A 125 9.63 2.28 -6.64
N ILE A 126 8.34 2.20 -6.32
CA ILE A 126 7.74 2.95 -5.21
C ILE A 126 8.39 2.51 -3.88
N VAL A 127 8.51 1.20 -3.65
CA VAL A 127 9.17 0.66 -2.44
C VAL A 127 10.62 1.12 -2.34
N GLU A 128 11.41 0.97 -3.42
CA GLU A 128 12.81 1.44 -3.46
C GLU A 128 12.92 2.94 -3.17
N PHE A 129 11.97 3.73 -3.69
CA PHE A 129 11.94 5.17 -3.43
C PHE A 129 11.61 5.49 -1.97
N MET A 130 10.66 4.79 -1.36
CA MET A 130 10.34 4.94 0.07
C MET A 130 11.57 4.57 0.94
N GLU A 131 12.21 3.44 0.66
CA GLU A 131 13.43 3.00 1.35
C GLU A 131 14.56 4.03 1.19
N PHE A 132 14.71 4.63 0.01
CA PHE A 132 15.68 5.69 -0.24
C PHE A 132 15.39 6.93 0.62
N ILE A 133 14.15 7.38 0.70
CA ILE A 133 13.76 8.54 1.51
C ILE A 133 14.05 8.27 3.01
N GLU A 134 13.72 7.07 3.48
CA GLU A 134 13.90 6.71 4.90
C GLU A 134 15.37 6.53 5.30
N ASN A 135 16.17 5.92 4.43
CA ASN A 135 17.50 5.45 4.79
C ASN A 135 18.65 6.32 4.25
N CYS A 136 18.41 7.19 3.27
CA CYS A 136 19.46 8.02 2.72
C CYS A 136 19.76 9.22 3.65
N PRO A 137 20.97 9.35 4.16
CA PRO A 137 21.33 10.48 5.04
C PRO A 137 21.16 11.86 4.39
N ARG A 138 21.13 11.91 3.05
CA ARG A 138 20.96 13.15 2.27
C ARG A 138 19.49 13.52 2.05
N SER A 139 18.59 12.56 2.11
CA SER A 139 17.15 12.79 1.89
C SER A 139 16.38 12.94 3.20
N GLY A 140 16.59 12.15 4.21
CA GLY A 140 16.04 12.19 5.55
C GLY A 140 14.66 12.88 5.76
N ARG A 141 14.24 13.03 7.00
CA ARG A 141 13.01 13.76 7.37
C ARG A 141 13.01 15.22 6.89
N ASP A 142 14.18 15.84 6.82
CA ASP A 142 14.32 17.21 6.34
C ASP A 142 13.78 17.40 4.91
N TRP A 143 13.84 16.36 4.07
CA TRP A 143 13.30 16.40 2.71
C TRP A 143 11.76 16.44 2.67
N LEU A 144 11.12 15.67 3.53
CA LEU A 144 9.64 15.67 3.65
C LEU A 144 9.15 17.02 4.20
N ASP A 145 9.87 17.59 5.15
CA ASP A 145 9.57 18.94 5.66
C ASP A 145 9.72 20.01 4.59
N LEU A 146 10.78 19.93 3.77
CA LEU A 146 10.98 20.80 2.62
C LEU A 146 9.87 20.67 1.57
N PHE A 147 9.44 19.43 1.30
CA PHE A 147 8.35 19.15 0.38
C PHE A 147 7.03 19.74 0.90
N ASN A 148 6.75 19.61 2.18
CA ASN A 148 5.57 20.18 2.83
C ASN A 148 5.55 21.71 2.79
N GLU A 149 6.68 22.34 3.05
CA GLU A 149 6.79 23.80 2.94
C GLU A 149 6.61 24.27 1.49
N TYR A 150 7.20 23.57 0.52
CA TYR A 150 7.00 23.86 -0.91
C TYR A 150 5.51 23.79 -1.27
N ARG A 151 4.79 22.75 -0.82
CA ARG A 151 3.35 22.58 -1.07
C ARG A 151 2.50 23.72 -0.51
N ARG A 152 2.88 24.28 0.64
CA ARG A 152 2.18 25.40 1.27
C ARG A 152 2.47 26.76 0.64
N HIS A 153 3.31 26.79 -0.40
CA HIS A 153 3.79 28.02 -1.05
C HIS A 153 4.47 29.00 -0.06
N GLU A 154 5.01 28.47 1.03
CA GLU A 154 5.60 29.26 2.12
C GLU A 154 7.12 29.47 1.95
N MET A 155 7.71 28.97 0.84
CA MET A 155 9.15 29.04 0.66
C MET A 155 9.57 30.04 -0.43
N PRO A 156 9.88 31.28 -0.08
CA PRO A 156 10.56 32.21 -0.98
C PRO A 156 11.91 31.66 -1.40
N ARG A 157 12.33 31.99 -2.61
CA ARG A 157 13.64 31.54 -3.19
C ARG A 157 14.83 31.83 -2.26
N GLU A 158 14.80 32.92 -1.53
CA GLU A 158 15.83 33.33 -0.58
C GLU A 158 15.94 32.35 0.60
N LYS A 159 14.80 31.94 1.18
CA LYS A 159 14.74 30.91 2.23
C LYS A 159 15.26 29.55 1.76
N CYS A 160 15.00 29.20 0.48
CA CYS A 160 15.52 27.96 -0.10
C CYS A 160 17.06 28.00 -0.20
N LEU A 161 17.64 29.16 -0.56
CA LEU A 161 19.09 29.36 -0.64
C LEU A 161 19.76 29.34 0.74
N GLU A 162 19.13 29.93 1.75
CA GLU A 162 19.61 29.87 3.14
C GLU A 162 19.66 28.43 3.64
N ARG A 163 18.60 27.68 3.47
CA ARG A 163 18.54 26.26 3.86
C ARG A 163 19.52 25.38 3.10
N MET A 164 19.79 25.67 1.82
CA MET A 164 20.84 24.95 1.08
C MET A 164 22.23 25.18 1.71
N LYS A 165 22.50 26.37 2.24
CA LYS A 165 23.75 26.65 2.97
C LYS A 165 23.81 25.87 4.29
N ASP A 166 22.72 25.94 5.08
CA ASP A 166 22.64 25.19 6.34
C ASP A 166 22.78 23.67 6.14
N PHE A 167 22.19 23.15 5.07
CA PHE A 167 22.34 21.75 4.68
C PHE A 167 23.77 21.40 4.32
N ALA A 168 24.44 22.25 3.52
CA ALA A 168 25.83 22.04 3.14
C ALA A 168 26.77 22.05 4.36
N ASP A 169 26.52 22.94 5.33
CA ASP A 169 27.31 23.03 6.55
C ASP A 169 27.09 21.81 7.46
N LYS A 170 25.84 21.40 7.68
CA LYS A 170 25.49 20.17 8.42
C LYS A 170 26.11 18.92 7.76
N TYR A 171 26.04 18.82 6.44
CA TYR A 171 26.58 17.69 5.69
C TYR A 171 28.10 17.63 5.77
N SER A 172 28.78 18.78 5.69
CA SER A 172 30.23 18.87 5.90
C SER A 172 30.63 18.46 7.31
N ALA A 173 29.87 18.83 8.32
CA ALA A 173 30.13 18.44 9.70
C ALA A 173 29.97 16.93 9.91
N MET A 174 28.95 16.36 9.30
CA MET A 174 28.66 14.91 9.35
C MET A 174 29.76 14.08 8.67
N ILE A 175 30.26 14.50 7.50
CA ILE A 175 31.36 13.83 6.82
C ILE A 175 32.60 13.86 7.73
N LYS A 176 32.94 15.01 8.32
CA LYS A 176 34.10 15.15 9.24
C LYS A 176 33.96 14.25 10.48
N SER A 177 32.76 14.02 10.98
CA SER A 177 32.55 13.10 12.11
C SER A 177 32.79 11.64 11.70
N MET A 178 32.31 11.24 10.54
CA MET A 178 32.49 9.87 10.02
C MET A 178 33.93 9.56 9.65
N GLU A 179 34.72 10.57 9.24
CA GLU A 179 36.14 10.42 8.96
C GLU A 179 36.99 10.28 10.24
N ARG A 180 36.51 10.79 11.39
CA ARG A 180 37.19 10.67 12.71
C ARG A 180 36.93 9.32 13.39
N GLU A 181 35.93 8.60 13.00
CA GLU A 181 35.59 7.27 13.55
C GLU A 181 36.25 6.11 12.78
N ARG A 182 37.04 6.41 11.74
CA ARG A 182 37.84 5.45 10.98
C ARG A 182 39.28 5.43 11.45
#